data_171579e9dcf453f57ae2fbd48983c595
#
_entry.id   171579e9dcf453f57ae2fbd48983c595
#
_cell.length_a   1.000
_cell.length_b   1.000
_cell.length_c   1.000
_cell.angle_alpha   90.00
_cell.angle_beta   90.00
_cell.angle_gamma   90.00
#
_symmetry.space_group_name_H-M   'P 1'
#
loop_
_entity.id
_entity.type
_entity.pdbx_description
1 polymer ?
#
loop_
_entity_poly.entity_id
_entity_poly.type
_entity_poly.pdbx_seq_one_letter_code
_entity_poly.pdbx_strand_id
1 'polypeptide(L)'
;TPGMTLGEDVVDNGNVLIPADTVLNEGLIELLKRYSIMCVTVKEDADLAKTHNEMIRLGDGFKSFAQKHADNLQIYKKLCTSLVKSGTAIPDEALMAIYNDISTTYGNGIELLSFLYNLMPNEDELTFNHCLNSALLGGTFADWSNMTPEDKKTLILSCFYYDIGKLKLPYELLWKPGRLSDEEYNEVKKHPVIGYALLNSVSIDQHIKNVVIMHHERMDGSGYPYHMKGTRIDLFARYVA
;
A
#
# COMPACT_ATOMS: atom_id res chain seq x y z
N THR A 1 -10.54 -18.22 -23.20
CA THR A 1 -11.68 -17.50 -23.80
C THR A 1 -11.59 -17.61 -25.32
N PRO A 2 -12.73 -17.57 -26.08
CA PRO A 2 -12.71 -17.47 -27.52
C PRO A 2 -11.88 -16.28 -28.01
N GLY A 3 -11.14 -16.43 -29.12
CA GLY A 3 -10.26 -15.41 -29.69
C GLY A 3 -8.80 -15.51 -29.27
N MET A 4 -8.46 -16.29 -28.26
CA MET A 4 -7.06 -16.52 -27.86
C MET A 4 -6.36 -17.46 -28.85
N THR A 5 -5.08 -17.20 -29.16
CA THR A 5 -4.24 -18.03 -30.02
C THR A 5 -3.39 -18.97 -29.16
N LEU A 6 -3.37 -20.26 -29.48
CA LEU A 6 -2.54 -21.24 -28.75
C LEU A 6 -1.05 -20.94 -28.96
N GLY A 7 -0.28 -20.97 -27.87
CA GLY A 7 1.16 -20.79 -27.86
C GLY A 7 1.95 -22.04 -28.17
N GLU A 8 1.35 -23.22 -27.95
CA GLU A 8 1.94 -24.52 -28.17
C GLU A 8 0.87 -25.56 -28.59
N ASP A 9 1.31 -26.69 -29.10
CA ASP A 9 0.41 -27.79 -29.46
C ASP A 9 -0.27 -28.35 -28.21
N VAL A 10 -1.58 -28.52 -28.28
CA VAL A 10 -2.31 -29.26 -27.27
C VAL A 10 -2.28 -30.74 -27.61
N VAL A 11 -1.65 -31.53 -26.74
CA VAL A 11 -1.41 -32.96 -27.01
C VAL A 11 -2.25 -33.81 -26.04
N ASP A 12 -2.91 -34.84 -26.56
CA ASP A 12 -3.55 -35.90 -25.77
C ASP A 12 -3.03 -37.27 -26.18
N ASN A 13 -2.53 -38.06 -25.22
CA ASN A 13 -1.97 -39.40 -25.43
C ASN A 13 -0.91 -39.46 -26.56
N GLY A 14 -0.10 -38.42 -26.72
CA GLY A 14 0.97 -38.31 -27.72
C GLY A 14 0.49 -37.86 -29.11
N ASN A 15 -0.79 -37.60 -29.34
CA ASN A 15 -1.34 -37.03 -30.55
C ASN A 15 -1.67 -35.57 -30.39
N VAL A 16 -1.36 -34.74 -31.38
CA VAL A 16 -1.74 -33.32 -31.39
C VAL A 16 -3.23 -33.22 -31.58
N LEU A 17 -3.93 -32.73 -30.55
CA LEU A 17 -5.37 -32.52 -30.58
C LEU A 17 -5.74 -31.17 -31.21
N ILE A 18 -4.99 -30.12 -30.88
CA ILE A 18 -5.12 -28.79 -31.46
C ILE A 18 -3.70 -28.25 -31.66
N PRO A 19 -3.30 -27.88 -32.87
CA PRO A 19 -1.95 -27.36 -33.13
C PRO A 19 -1.76 -25.95 -32.56
N ALA A 20 -0.50 -25.60 -32.27
CA ALA A 20 -0.08 -24.22 -31.96
C ALA A 20 -0.59 -23.27 -33.07
N ASP A 21 -0.65 -21.98 -32.73
CA ASP A 21 -1.15 -20.92 -33.60
C ASP A 21 -2.63 -21.01 -33.99
N THR A 22 -3.38 -21.97 -33.41
CA THR A 22 -4.83 -22.06 -33.58
C THR A 22 -5.56 -21.03 -32.73
N VAL A 23 -6.45 -20.24 -33.34
CA VAL A 23 -7.34 -19.32 -32.62
C VAL A 23 -8.48 -20.14 -32.00
N LEU A 24 -8.61 -20.06 -30.69
CA LEU A 24 -9.66 -20.76 -29.94
C LEU A 24 -11.03 -20.17 -30.24
N ASN A 25 -11.97 -21.02 -30.58
CA ASN A 25 -13.39 -20.73 -30.68
C ASN A 25 -14.19 -21.55 -29.68
N GLU A 26 -15.49 -21.31 -29.55
CA GLU A 26 -16.34 -22.01 -28.59
C GLU A 26 -16.30 -23.55 -28.79
N GLY A 27 -16.26 -24.02 -30.05
CA GLY A 27 -16.20 -25.46 -30.35
C GLY A 27 -14.90 -26.11 -29.89
N LEU A 28 -13.77 -25.43 -30.06
CA LEU A 28 -12.46 -25.89 -29.59
C LEU A 28 -12.36 -25.85 -28.05
N ILE A 29 -12.99 -24.86 -27.40
CA ILE A 29 -13.06 -24.82 -25.95
C ILE A 29 -13.90 -25.99 -25.39
N GLU A 30 -15.01 -26.31 -26.04
CA GLU A 30 -15.81 -27.49 -25.68
C GLU A 30 -15.05 -28.80 -25.92
N LEU A 31 -14.24 -28.87 -27.00
CA LEU A 31 -13.34 -29.99 -27.25
C LEU A 31 -12.33 -30.18 -26.12
N LEU A 32 -11.65 -29.10 -25.68
CA LEU A 32 -10.72 -29.12 -24.53
C LEU A 32 -11.39 -29.65 -23.26
N LYS A 33 -12.61 -29.19 -22.96
CA LYS A 33 -13.39 -29.67 -21.80
C LYS A 33 -13.68 -31.15 -21.88
N ARG A 34 -14.06 -31.69 -23.06
CA ARG A 34 -14.33 -33.14 -23.27
C ARG A 34 -13.10 -33.98 -23.00
N TYR A 35 -11.91 -33.49 -23.34
CA TYR A 35 -10.64 -34.15 -23.08
C TYR A 35 -10.07 -33.87 -21.70
N SER A 36 -10.86 -33.18 -20.82
CA SER A 36 -10.45 -32.80 -19.45
C SER A 36 -9.15 -31.99 -19.40
N ILE A 37 -8.84 -31.23 -20.46
CA ILE A 37 -7.68 -30.34 -20.52
C ILE A 37 -8.04 -29.04 -19.81
N MET A 38 -7.50 -28.86 -18.62
CA MET A 38 -7.85 -27.75 -17.72
C MET A 38 -7.06 -26.46 -18.02
N CYS A 39 -5.88 -26.59 -18.61
CA CYS A 39 -4.99 -25.47 -18.93
C CYS A 39 -4.37 -25.64 -20.31
N VAL A 40 -4.21 -24.53 -21.02
CA VAL A 40 -3.48 -24.45 -22.30
C VAL A 40 -2.62 -23.20 -22.29
N THR A 41 -1.46 -23.28 -22.94
CA THR A 41 -0.61 -22.12 -23.18
C THR A 41 -1.19 -21.30 -24.33
N VAL A 42 -1.36 -19.99 -24.11
CA VAL A 42 -1.82 -19.06 -25.14
C VAL A 42 -0.74 -18.04 -25.45
N LYS A 43 -0.65 -17.59 -26.71
CA LYS A 43 0.19 -16.44 -27.06
C LYS A 43 -0.41 -15.19 -26.46
N GLU A 44 0.44 -14.36 -25.87
CA GLU A 44 0.08 -12.98 -25.56
C GLU A 44 -0.03 -12.20 -26.88
N ASP A 45 -1.23 -12.15 -27.47
CA ASP A 45 -1.51 -11.18 -28.50
C ASP A 45 -1.59 -9.79 -27.87
N ALA A 46 -0.81 -8.86 -28.41
CA ALA A 46 -0.82 -7.45 -27.97
C ALA A 46 -2.21 -6.78 -28.09
N ASP A 47 -3.14 -7.43 -28.80
CA ASP A 47 -4.52 -6.99 -29.04
C ASP A 47 -5.60 -7.70 -28.22
N LEU A 48 -5.24 -8.68 -27.36
CA LEU A 48 -6.20 -9.19 -26.37
C LEU A 48 -6.53 -8.07 -25.41
N ALA A 49 -7.81 -7.77 -25.26
CA ALA A 49 -8.31 -6.71 -24.38
C ALA A 49 -7.72 -6.90 -22.97
N LYS A 50 -6.62 -6.18 -22.70
CA LYS A 50 -5.99 -6.13 -21.40
C LYS A 50 -7.04 -5.65 -20.43
N THR A 51 -7.09 -6.28 -19.25
CA THR A 51 -7.95 -5.76 -18.17
C THR A 51 -7.57 -4.30 -17.91
N HIS A 52 -8.51 -3.52 -17.38
CA HIS A 52 -8.23 -2.12 -17.03
C HIS A 52 -6.96 -1.98 -16.16
N ASN A 53 -6.75 -2.90 -15.23
CA ASN A 53 -5.56 -2.92 -14.38
C ASN A 53 -4.27 -3.22 -15.17
N GLU A 54 -4.31 -4.12 -16.15
CA GLU A 54 -3.16 -4.39 -17.02
C GLU A 54 -2.80 -3.17 -17.87
N MET A 55 -3.80 -2.47 -18.40
CA MET A 55 -3.56 -1.22 -19.15
C MET A 55 -2.91 -0.15 -18.26
N ILE A 56 -3.35 -0.01 -17.00
CA ILE A 56 -2.72 0.91 -16.05
C ILE A 56 -1.26 0.53 -15.83
N ARG A 57 -0.97 -0.75 -15.52
CA ARG A 57 0.40 -1.23 -15.23
C ARG A 57 1.36 -1.07 -16.39
N LEU A 58 0.87 -1.09 -17.62
CA LEU A 58 1.66 -0.92 -18.83
C LEU A 58 1.88 0.56 -19.19
N GLY A 59 1.07 1.47 -18.66
CA GLY A 59 1.17 2.90 -18.89
C GLY A 59 2.46 3.51 -18.30
N ASP A 60 3.04 4.47 -19.03
CA ASP A 60 4.29 5.11 -18.59
C ASP A 60 4.11 5.93 -17.31
N GLY A 61 2.92 6.50 -17.09
CA GLY A 61 2.58 7.18 -15.82
C GLY A 61 2.69 6.23 -14.62
N PHE A 62 2.07 5.03 -14.71
CA PHE A 62 2.18 4.04 -13.64
C PHE A 62 3.62 3.55 -13.44
N LYS A 63 4.36 3.30 -14.51
CA LYS A 63 5.78 2.86 -14.41
C LYS A 63 6.63 3.90 -13.71
N SER A 64 6.46 5.18 -14.06
CA SER A 64 7.14 6.30 -13.41
C SER A 64 6.77 6.38 -11.93
N PHE A 65 5.47 6.28 -11.61
CA PHE A 65 4.97 6.24 -10.24
C PHE A 65 5.57 5.09 -9.44
N ALA A 66 5.49 3.86 -9.97
CA ALA A 66 5.98 2.66 -9.29
C ALA A 66 7.49 2.71 -9.03
N GLN A 67 8.28 3.22 -9.99
CA GLN A 67 9.72 3.40 -9.82
C GLN A 67 10.03 4.41 -8.72
N LYS A 68 9.43 5.62 -8.78
CA LYS A 68 9.66 6.64 -7.76
C LYS A 68 9.16 6.20 -6.39
N HIS A 69 8.01 5.51 -6.33
CA HIS A 69 7.50 4.94 -5.09
C HIS A 69 8.50 3.96 -4.48
N ALA A 70 9.03 3.02 -5.26
CA ALA A 70 10.01 2.04 -4.79
C ALA A 70 11.31 2.69 -4.30
N ASP A 71 11.87 3.64 -5.06
CA ASP A 71 13.09 4.35 -4.69
C ASP A 71 12.93 5.15 -3.39
N ASN A 72 11.84 5.90 -3.28
CA ASN A 72 11.51 6.70 -2.10
C ASN A 72 11.16 5.83 -0.88
N LEU A 73 10.55 4.66 -1.08
CA LEU A 73 10.31 3.69 -0.02
C LEU A 73 11.63 3.24 0.64
N GLN A 74 12.67 2.98 -0.14
CA GLN A 74 13.98 2.61 0.39
C GLN A 74 14.63 3.75 1.18
N ILE A 75 14.45 4.99 0.75
CA ILE A 75 14.92 6.18 1.49
C ILE A 75 14.15 6.28 2.82
N TYR A 76 12.82 6.19 2.78
CA TYR A 76 11.96 6.24 3.96
C TYR A 76 12.29 5.14 4.98
N LYS A 77 12.48 3.90 4.52
CA LYS A 77 12.90 2.76 5.34
C LYS A 77 14.23 3.01 6.07
N LYS A 78 15.22 3.59 5.40
CA LYS A 78 16.50 3.97 6.02
C LYS A 78 16.32 5.04 7.10
N LEU A 79 15.53 6.07 6.84
CA LEU A 79 15.25 7.14 7.80
C LEU A 79 14.55 6.61 9.06
N CYS A 80 13.49 5.81 8.88
CA CYS A 80 12.77 5.18 10.00
C CYS A 80 13.67 4.24 10.80
N THR A 81 14.50 3.44 10.11
CA THR A 81 15.44 2.53 10.78
C THR A 81 16.45 3.29 11.64
N SER A 82 16.95 4.43 11.15
CA SER A 82 17.86 5.30 11.91
C SER A 82 17.16 5.88 13.15
N LEU A 83 15.94 6.41 13.00
CA LEU A 83 15.13 6.90 14.11
C LEU A 83 14.92 5.82 15.18
N VAL A 84 14.52 4.62 14.76
CA VAL A 84 14.20 3.51 15.67
C VAL A 84 15.45 2.96 16.39
N LYS A 85 16.62 2.95 15.72
CA LYS A 85 17.87 2.38 16.28
C LYS A 85 18.66 3.38 17.12
N SER A 86 18.75 4.62 16.69
CA SER A 86 19.66 5.63 17.27
C SER A 86 18.94 6.87 17.80
N GLY A 87 17.61 6.96 17.67
CA GLY A 87 16.86 8.16 18.05
C GLY A 87 17.14 9.37 17.16
N THR A 88 17.75 9.16 15.98
CA THR A 88 18.04 10.26 15.04
C THR A 88 16.74 10.81 14.48
N ALA A 89 16.46 12.08 14.73
CA ALA A 89 15.29 12.76 14.16
C ALA A 89 15.30 12.72 12.63
N ILE A 90 14.15 12.48 12.02
CA ILE A 90 14.01 12.61 10.57
C ILE A 90 13.64 14.05 10.27
N PRO A 91 14.41 14.77 9.44
CA PRO A 91 14.05 16.13 9.03
C PRO A 91 12.72 16.14 8.26
N ASP A 92 11.82 17.07 8.60
CA ASP A 92 10.55 17.25 7.88
C ASP A 92 10.75 17.38 6.37
N GLU A 93 11.80 18.13 5.98
CA GLU A 93 12.15 18.38 4.58
C GLU A 93 12.46 17.06 3.83
N ALA A 94 13.04 16.07 4.51
CA ALA A 94 13.35 14.79 3.91
C ALA A 94 12.06 14.00 3.60
N LEU A 95 11.09 13.99 4.53
CA LEU A 95 9.79 13.33 4.31
C LEU A 95 8.96 14.08 3.25
N MET A 96 8.97 15.41 3.29
CA MET A 96 8.29 16.21 2.27
C MET A 96 8.93 16.06 0.90
N ALA A 97 10.25 15.86 0.80
CA ALA A 97 10.92 15.57 -0.47
C ALA A 97 10.45 14.24 -1.06
N ILE A 98 10.32 13.20 -0.23
CA ILE A 98 9.76 11.89 -0.62
C ILE A 98 8.33 12.07 -1.17
N TYR A 99 7.46 12.74 -0.41
CA TYR A 99 6.10 13.03 -0.83
C TYR A 99 6.05 13.80 -2.16
N ASN A 100 6.79 14.91 -2.25
CA ASN A 100 6.78 15.78 -3.43
C ASN A 100 7.30 15.06 -4.67
N ASP A 101 8.35 14.24 -4.56
CA ASP A 101 8.89 13.52 -5.71
C ASP A 101 7.86 12.54 -6.31
N ILE A 102 7.17 11.78 -5.46
CA ILE A 102 6.14 10.83 -5.92
C ILE A 102 4.91 11.58 -6.44
N SER A 103 4.48 12.66 -5.78
CA SER A 103 3.27 13.40 -6.13
C SER A 103 3.32 14.05 -7.52
N THR A 104 4.51 14.22 -8.10
CA THR A 104 4.67 14.70 -9.49
C THR A 104 4.27 13.67 -10.55
N THR A 105 4.01 12.42 -10.18
CA THR A 105 3.78 11.31 -11.12
C THR A 105 2.30 11.03 -11.41
N TYR A 106 1.40 11.68 -10.71
CA TYR A 106 -0.04 11.56 -10.92
C TYR A 106 -0.70 12.95 -10.97
N GLY A 107 -1.78 13.07 -11.74
CA GLY A 107 -2.45 14.35 -11.96
C GLY A 107 -3.60 14.64 -10.99
N ASN A 108 -4.15 13.60 -10.35
CA ASN A 108 -5.29 13.73 -9.44
C ASN A 108 -5.43 12.51 -8.51
N GLY A 109 -6.31 12.62 -7.51
CA GLY A 109 -6.48 11.56 -6.50
C GLY A 109 -7.12 10.27 -7.04
N ILE A 110 -7.91 10.31 -8.12
CA ILE A 110 -8.46 9.10 -8.74
C ILE A 110 -7.33 8.29 -9.40
N GLU A 111 -6.44 8.98 -10.08
CA GLU A 111 -5.26 8.36 -10.68
C GLU A 111 -4.33 7.79 -9.61
N LEU A 112 -4.08 8.52 -8.51
CA LEU A 112 -3.34 8.02 -7.37
C LEU A 112 -3.95 6.73 -6.82
N LEU A 113 -5.26 6.70 -6.55
CA LEU A 113 -5.94 5.50 -6.06
C LEU A 113 -5.78 4.32 -7.02
N SER A 114 -5.89 4.58 -8.32
CA SER A 114 -5.70 3.58 -9.37
C SER A 114 -4.26 3.04 -9.37
N PHE A 115 -3.27 3.90 -9.20
CA PHE A 115 -1.86 3.51 -9.11
C PHE A 115 -1.57 2.72 -7.84
N LEU A 116 -2.02 3.19 -6.68
CA LEU A 116 -1.84 2.48 -5.41
C LEU A 116 -2.48 1.08 -5.42
N TYR A 117 -3.68 0.94 -6.01
CA TYR A 117 -4.34 -0.36 -6.16
C TYR A 117 -3.53 -1.33 -7.03
N ASN A 118 -2.77 -0.83 -8.01
CA ASN A 118 -1.97 -1.63 -8.92
C ASN A 118 -0.52 -1.87 -8.46
N LEU A 119 -0.09 -1.23 -7.36
CA LEU A 119 1.20 -1.55 -6.74
C LEU A 119 1.16 -2.98 -6.17
N MET A 120 2.27 -3.69 -6.36
CA MET A 120 2.52 -4.99 -5.73
C MET A 120 3.51 -4.77 -4.58
N PRO A 121 3.03 -4.62 -3.33
CA PRO A 121 3.91 -4.37 -2.21
C PRO A 121 4.75 -5.62 -1.91
N ASN A 122 6.01 -5.40 -1.55
CA ASN A 122 6.85 -6.44 -1.00
C ASN A 122 6.39 -6.75 0.45
N GLU A 123 6.24 -8.04 0.78
CA GLU A 123 5.73 -8.46 2.09
C GLU A 123 6.56 -7.88 3.25
N ASP A 124 7.88 -7.88 3.15
CA ASP A 124 8.80 -7.37 4.19
C ASP A 124 8.71 -5.85 4.44
N GLU A 125 7.93 -5.11 3.67
CA GLU A 125 7.90 -3.65 3.67
C GLU A 125 6.51 -3.07 3.94
N LEU A 126 5.53 -3.92 4.33
CA LEU A 126 4.12 -3.48 4.43
C LEU A 126 3.91 -2.26 5.34
N THR A 127 4.55 -2.19 6.51
CA THR A 127 4.40 -1.02 7.40
C THR A 127 4.91 0.25 6.73
N PHE A 128 6.06 0.18 6.04
CA PHE A 128 6.61 1.33 5.34
C PHE A 128 5.75 1.74 4.13
N ASN A 129 5.31 0.75 3.33
CA ASN A 129 4.38 0.96 2.23
C ASN A 129 3.08 1.60 2.71
N HIS A 130 2.53 1.10 3.82
CA HIS A 130 1.31 1.61 4.43
C HIS A 130 1.43 3.08 4.80
N CYS A 131 2.47 3.46 5.54
CA CYS A 131 2.71 4.85 5.92
C CYS A 131 2.95 5.76 4.71
N LEU A 132 3.76 5.31 3.74
CA LEU A 132 4.02 6.08 2.52
C LEU A 132 2.74 6.29 1.70
N ASN A 133 1.96 5.25 1.49
CA ASN A 133 0.69 5.33 0.79
C ASN A 133 -0.31 6.24 1.53
N SER A 134 -0.36 6.14 2.86
CA SER A 134 -1.18 7.02 3.70
C SER A 134 -0.76 8.48 3.58
N ALA A 135 0.55 8.77 3.46
CA ALA A 135 1.03 10.14 3.26
C ALA A 135 0.59 10.71 1.91
N LEU A 136 0.64 9.90 0.83
CA LEU A 136 0.14 10.31 -0.48
C LEU A 136 -1.38 10.57 -0.47
N LEU A 137 -2.14 9.68 0.18
CA LEU A 137 -3.60 9.84 0.35
C LEU A 137 -3.93 11.03 1.24
N GLY A 138 -3.20 11.23 2.33
CA GLY A 138 -3.36 12.37 3.25
C GLY A 138 -3.17 13.70 2.54
N GLY A 139 -2.15 13.80 1.69
CA GLY A 139 -1.93 15.01 0.88
C GLY A 139 -3.06 15.27 -0.11
N THR A 140 -3.58 14.22 -0.77
CA THR A 140 -4.74 14.31 -1.66
C THR A 140 -6.01 14.72 -0.91
N PHE A 141 -6.24 14.13 0.26
CA PHE A 141 -7.36 14.50 1.13
C PHE A 141 -7.30 15.96 1.58
N ALA A 142 -6.10 16.43 1.93
CA ALA A 142 -5.88 17.83 2.31
C ALA A 142 -6.24 18.79 1.16
N ASP A 143 -5.89 18.45 -0.09
CA ASP A 143 -6.25 19.23 -1.27
C ASP A 143 -7.77 19.25 -1.48
N TRP A 144 -8.44 18.11 -1.40
CA TRP A 144 -9.91 18.04 -1.52
C TRP A 144 -10.64 18.77 -0.41
N SER A 145 -10.04 18.82 0.78
CA SER A 145 -10.61 19.52 1.95
C SER A 145 -10.25 20.99 2.00
N ASN A 146 -9.50 21.52 1.01
CA ASN A 146 -8.99 22.90 0.98
C ASN A 146 -8.24 23.29 2.27
N MET A 147 -7.43 22.39 2.79
CA MET A 147 -6.59 22.67 3.98
C MET A 147 -5.54 23.74 3.67
N THR A 148 -5.11 24.44 4.70
CA THR A 148 -3.96 25.36 4.57
C THR A 148 -2.70 24.58 4.23
N PRO A 149 -1.69 25.19 3.58
CA PRO A 149 -0.43 24.51 3.30
C PRO A 149 0.25 23.93 4.55
N GLU A 150 0.08 24.58 5.69
CA GLU A 150 0.63 24.15 6.98
C GLU A 150 -0.09 22.92 7.51
N ASP A 151 -1.43 22.93 7.52
CA ASP A 151 -2.23 21.76 7.91
C ASP A 151 -1.99 20.57 6.97
N LYS A 152 -1.88 20.82 5.67
CA LYS A 152 -1.52 19.78 4.69
C LYS A 152 -0.17 19.16 5.02
N LYS A 153 0.86 19.98 5.29
CA LYS A 153 2.18 19.49 5.70
C LYS A 153 2.06 18.64 6.97
N THR A 154 1.36 19.12 7.98
CA THR A 154 1.16 18.41 9.26
C THR A 154 0.47 17.07 9.05
N LEU A 155 -0.57 17.02 8.20
CA LEU A 155 -1.27 15.77 7.89
C LEU A 155 -0.38 14.77 7.17
N ILE A 156 0.36 15.20 6.14
CA ILE A 156 1.30 14.34 5.41
C ILE A 156 2.35 13.76 6.35
N LEU A 157 2.99 14.60 7.17
CA LEU A 157 3.98 14.15 8.14
C LEU A 157 3.38 13.19 9.17
N SER A 158 2.16 13.47 9.65
CA SER A 158 1.44 12.57 10.53
C SER A 158 1.26 11.18 9.94
N CYS A 159 0.90 11.10 8.65
CA CYS A 159 0.76 9.83 7.91
C CYS A 159 2.08 9.08 7.76
N PHE A 160 3.21 9.75 7.71
CA PHE A 160 4.52 9.07 7.74
C PHE A 160 4.83 8.43 9.10
N TYR A 161 4.33 9.00 10.20
CA TYR A 161 4.75 8.58 11.54
C TYR A 161 3.76 7.70 12.30
N TYR A 162 2.45 7.74 11.98
CA TYR A 162 1.42 7.17 12.86
C TYR A 162 1.64 5.72 13.27
N ASP A 163 2.21 4.91 12.40
CA ASP A 163 2.47 3.49 12.62
C ASP A 163 3.95 3.16 12.95
N ILE A 164 4.79 4.17 13.20
CA ILE A 164 6.23 3.99 13.45
C ILE A 164 6.51 3.00 14.60
N GLY A 165 5.62 2.91 15.58
CA GLY A 165 5.74 2.00 16.71
C GLY A 165 5.68 0.52 16.31
N LYS A 166 5.08 0.17 15.18
CA LYS A 166 5.05 -1.19 14.65
C LYS A 166 6.46 -1.73 14.37
N LEU A 167 7.41 -0.85 14.05
CA LEU A 167 8.80 -1.23 13.79
C LEU A 167 9.55 -1.76 15.04
N LYS A 168 8.96 -1.65 16.23
CA LYS A 168 9.48 -2.24 17.47
C LYS A 168 8.78 -3.53 17.89
N LEU A 169 7.72 -3.90 17.20
CA LEU A 169 7.03 -5.16 17.46
C LEU A 169 7.77 -6.34 16.79
N PRO A 170 7.63 -7.57 17.34
CA PRO A 170 8.19 -8.76 16.70
C PRO A 170 7.64 -8.93 15.29
N TYR A 171 8.54 -9.24 14.35
CA TYR A 171 8.19 -9.46 12.94
C TYR A 171 7.14 -10.58 12.80
N GLU A 172 7.34 -11.68 13.51
CA GLU A 172 6.48 -12.85 13.50
C GLU A 172 5.03 -12.53 13.92
N LEU A 173 4.86 -11.51 14.76
CA LEU A 173 3.56 -11.06 15.22
C LEU A 173 2.82 -10.27 14.13
N LEU A 174 3.53 -9.37 13.46
CA LEU A 174 2.95 -8.51 12.41
C LEU A 174 2.63 -9.30 11.12
N TRP A 175 3.34 -10.42 10.91
CA TRP A 175 3.29 -11.24 9.70
C TRP A 175 2.68 -12.61 9.92
N LYS A 176 2.05 -12.81 11.06
CA LYS A 176 1.40 -14.08 11.36
C LYS A 176 0.31 -14.37 10.33
N PRO A 177 0.41 -15.48 9.59
CA PRO A 177 -0.68 -15.88 8.72
C PRO A 177 -1.91 -16.25 9.54
N GLY A 178 -3.06 -15.69 9.16
CA GLY A 178 -4.33 -15.96 9.81
C GLY A 178 -4.67 -14.97 10.93
N ARG A 179 -5.53 -15.42 11.86
CA ARG A 179 -6.07 -14.56 12.92
C ARG A 179 -5.13 -14.50 14.12
N LEU A 180 -4.90 -13.31 14.65
CA LEU A 180 -4.18 -13.12 15.91
C LEU A 180 -5.05 -13.63 17.09
N SER A 181 -4.41 -14.19 18.15
CA SER A 181 -5.07 -14.40 19.42
C SER A 181 -5.35 -13.06 20.12
N ASP A 182 -6.18 -13.09 21.17
CA ASP A 182 -6.47 -11.87 21.92
C ASP A 182 -5.22 -11.28 22.60
N GLU A 183 -4.30 -12.15 23.06
CA GLU A 183 -3.00 -11.74 23.62
C GLU A 183 -2.12 -11.09 22.56
N GLU A 184 -2.00 -11.71 21.41
CA GLU A 184 -1.23 -11.19 20.27
C GLU A 184 -1.79 -9.85 19.78
N TYR A 185 -3.11 -9.76 19.67
CA TYR A 185 -3.76 -8.50 19.30
C TYR A 185 -3.52 -7.41 20.34
N ASN A 186 -3.50 -7.76 21.63
CA ASN A 186 -3.17 -6.81 22.71
C ASN A 186 -1.71 -6.34 22.63
N GLU A 187 -0.76 -7.18 22.17
CA GLU A 187 0.61 -6.74 21.90
C GLU A 187 0.65 -5.75 20.71
N VAL A 188 -0.07 -6.04 19.62
CA VAL A 188 -0.13 -5.10 18.49
C VAL A 188 -0.72 -3.76 18.90
N LYS A 189 -1.74 -3.73 19.75
CA LYS A 189 -2.35 -2.49 20.26
C LYS A 189 -1.41 -1.58 21.07
N LYS A 190 -0.19 -2.04 21.38
CA LYS A 190 0.82 -1.21 22.06
C LYS A 190 1.57 -0.27 21.13
N HIS A 191 1.51 -0.49 19.78
CA HIS A 191 2.30 0.31 18.84
C HIS A 191 2.07 1.83 18.94
N PRO A 192 0.85 2.38 19.24
CA PRO A 192 0.69 3.82 19.39
C PRO A 192 1.51 4.37 20.55
N VAL A 193 1.52 3.66 21.69
CA VAL A 193 2.28 4.05 22.89
C VAL A 193 3.79 3.94 22.62
N ILE A 194 4.22 2.88 21.95
CA ILE A 194 5.62 2.66 21.55
C ILE A 194 6.08 3.77 20.59
N GLY A 195 5.25 4.07 19.58
CA GLY A 195 5.53 5.13 18.60
C GLY A 195 5.62 6.51 19.25
N TYR A 196 4.70 6.83 20.14
CA TYR A 196 4.74 8.07 20.91
C TYR A 196 6.04 8.19 21.75
N ALA A 197 6.42 7.11 22.43
CA ALA A 197 7.66 7.08 23.21
C ALA A 197 8.90 7.29 22.35
N LEU A 198 8.96 6.70 21.14
CA LEU A 198 10.03 6.94 20.15
C LEU A 198 10.13 8.41 19.77
N LEU A 199 9.00 9.06 19.50
CA LEU A 199 8.95 10.45 19.07
C LEU A 199 9.11 11.46 20.22
N ASN A 200 8.99 11.04 21.46
CA ASN A 200 9.12 11.94 22.61
C ASN A 200 10.54 12.46 22.81
N SER A 201 11.53 11.72 22.32
CA SER A 201 12.96 12.09 22.39
C SER A 201 13.40 13.04 21.26
N VAL A 202 12.54 13.31 20.28
CA VAL A 202 12.85 14.16 19.14
C VAL A 202 11.97 15.41 19.12
N SER A 203 12.53 16.51 18.57
CA SER A 203 11.75 17.73 18.34
C SER A 203 10.89 17.55 17.10
N ILE A 204 9.59 17.38 17.30
CA ILE A 204 8.59 17.20 16.26
C ILE A 204 7.28 17.87 16.71
N ASP A 205 6.46 18.28 15.77
CA ASP A 205 5.18 18.92 16.02
C ASP A 205 4.29 18.09 16.96
N GLN A 206 3.57 18.76 17.86
CA GLN A 206 2.73 18.08 18.85
C GLN A 206 1.53 17.37 18.20
N HIS A 207 0.98 17.91 17.11
CA HIS A 207 -0.10 17.26 16.38
C HIS A 207 0.34 15.90 15.82
N ILE A 208 1.57 15.81 15.30
CA ILE A 208 2.14 14.54 14.81
C ILE A 208 2.22 13.52 15.96
N LYS A 209 2.74 13.92 17.13
CA LYS A 209 2.77 13.04 18.32
C LYS A 209 1.37 12.60 18.75
N ASN A 210 0.40 13.52 18.69
CA ASN A 210 -0.99 13.23 19.02
C ASN A 210 -1.59 12.20 18.02
N VAL A 211 -1.31 12.34 16.73
CA VAL A 211 -1.75 11.37 15.72
C VAL A 211 -1.20 9.98 16.03
N VAL A 212 0.11 9.87 16.30
CA VAL A 212 0.75 8.59 16.62
C VAL A 212 0.09 7.87 17.79
N ILE A 213 -0.31 8.60 18.83
CA ILE A 213 -0.91 7.99 20.03
C ILE A 213 -2.43 7.80 19.92
N MET A 214 -3.12 8.57 19.04
CA MET A 214 -4.59 8.66 19.03
C MET A 214 -5.24 8.08 17.77
N HIS A 215 -4.50 7.65 16.72
CA HIS A 215 -5.11 7.23 15.44
C HIS A 215 -6.00 5.98 15.53
N HIS A 216 -5.95 5.26 16.64
CA HIS A 216 -6.86 4.16 16.93
C HIS A 216 -7.93 4.53 17.98
N GLU A 217 -7.97 5.77 18.42
CA GLU A 217 -9.08 6.25 19.23
C GLU A 217 -10.34 6.41 18.38
N ARG A 218 -11.49 6.25 18.98
CA ARG A 218 -12.80 6.37 18.31
C ARG A 218 -13.64 7.43 19.02
N MET A 219 -14.42 8.16 18.22
CA MET A 219 -15.25 9.27 18.72
C MET A 219 -16.19 8.87 19.86
N ASP A 220 -16.62 7.61 19.89
CA ASP A 220 -17.48 7.05 20.93
C ASP A 220 -16.72 6.57 22.18
N GLY A 221 -15.36 6.53 22.11
CA GLY A 221 -14.48 6.05 23.18
C GLY A 221 -14.29 4.54 23.21
N SER A 222 -14.71 3.82 22.18
CA SER A 222 -14.44 2.37 22.03
C SER A 222 -13.04 2.05 21.51
N GLY A 223 -12.25 3.09 21.12
CA GLY A 223 -10.89 2.98 20.63
C GLY A 223 -9.86 2.71 21.72
N TYR A 224 -8.60 2.79 21.38
CA TYR A 224 -7.45 2.58 22.26
C TYR A 224 -6.32 3.55 21.90
N PRO A 225 -5.32 3.80 22.77
CA PRO A 225 -5.07 3.14 24.07
C PRO A 225 -5.78 3.78 25.26
N TYR A 226 -6.32 5.02 25.16
CA TYR A 226 -6.82 5.79 26.32
C TYR A 226 -8.34 5.93 26.36
N HIS A 227 -9.06 5.35 25.40
CA HIS A 227 -10.52 5.44 25.30
C HIS A 227 -11.04 6.88 25.28
N MET A 228 -10.33 7.74 24.56
CA MET A 228 -10.69 9.15 24.40
C MET A 228 -11.98 9.30 23.61
N LYS A 229 -12.74 10.38 23.90
CA LYS A 229 -14.03 10.66 23.27
C LYS A 229 -14.09 12.04 22.64
N GLY A 230 -14.75 12.10 21.49
CA GLY A 230 -15.14 13.34 20.84
C GLY A 230 -13.96 14.26 20.57
N THR A 231 -14.09 15.51 20.98
CA THR A 231 -13.10 16.58 20.71
C THR A 231 -11.78 16.44 21.46
N ARG A 232 -11.65 15.48 22.38
CA ARG A 232 -10.37 15.18 23.02
C ARG A 232 -9.39 14.45 22.09
N ILE A 233 -9.91 13.86 21.01
CA ILE A 233 -9.09 13.25 19.96
C ILE A 233 -8.63 14.38 19.03
N ASP A 234 -7.31 14.47 18.80
CA ASP A 234 -6.73 15.46 17.92
C ASP A 234 -7.37 15.42 16.53
N LEU A 235 -7.56 16.58 15.92
CA LEU A 235 -8.23 16.68 14.62
C LEU A 235 -7.49 15.87 13.53
N PHE A 236 -6.17 15.96 13.50
CA PHE A 236 -5.37 15.19 12.52
C PHE A 236 -5.44 13.69 12.80
N ALA A 237 -5.54 13.27 14.07
CA ALA A 237 -5.76 11.85 14.39
C ALA A 237 -7.11 11.34 13.86
N ARG A 238 -8.15 12.19 13.85
CA ARG A 238 -9.45 11.85 13.26
C ARG A 238 -9.43 11.77 11.72
N TYR A 239 -8.50 12.45 11.06
CA TYR A 239 -8.31 12.35 9.61
C TYR A 239 -7.51 11.11 9.22
N VAL A 240 -6.58 10.66 10.07
CA VAL A 240 -5.70 9.50 9.79
C VAL A 240 -6.36 8.17 10.18
N ALA A 241 -7.35 8.16 11.09
CA ALA A 241 -8.02 6.99 11.67
C ALA A 241 -8.86 6.16 10.68
#